data_a2d4460ab0656c183d2ddfee2cfd7af4
#
_entry.id   a2d4460ab0656c183d2ddfee2cfd7af4
#
_cell.length_a   1.000
_cell.length_b   1.000
_cell.length_c   1.000
_cell.angle_alpha   90.00
_cell.angle_beta   90.00
_cell.angle_gamma   90.00
#
_symmetry.space_group_name_H-M   'P 1'
#
loop_
_entity.id
_entity.type
_entity.pdbx_description
1 polymer ?
#
loop_
_entity_poly.entity_id
_entity_poly.type
_entity_poly.pdbx_seq_one_letter_code
_entity_poly.pdbx_strand_id
1 'polypeptide(L)'
;LLVVYKDSLYQDLTTGESFLRTFFKVIKAGIGEGTIRTCFCTGVLPVTMDDLTSGYNIAEMLTLKPEFTNLLGFTHEEAAQYLKYVINKYGPQASFEELWTLILNNYDGYHFLPNAEPLFNSTILTYFLKNFAELKGGIPTEMVDENLRTDTSWIRRLTITLDNAKEMLDSLLMDGELYYSQADLRSKFNKQKFFSPEFYPISLYYLGMTTLKDNYKMALPNLTTKSVYMSHYNELNSISDNARKFVPAYEAFARDRELEPLFHNYVKEYLGQLPAQAFDKMNENFIRC
;
A
#
# COMPACT_ATOMS: atom_id res chain seq x y z
N LEU A 1 15.38 7.01 -2.49
CA LEU A 1 16.60 7.18 -3.31
C LEU A 1 17.74 6.29 -2.81
N LEU A 2 18.13 6.36 -1.52
CA LEU A 2 19.24 5.58 -0.97
C LEU A 2 19.05 4.06 -1.07
N VAL A 3 17.84 3.57 -0.95
CA VAL A 3 17.52 2.14 -1.01
C VAL A 3 17.50 1.63 -2.47
N VAL A 4 17.22 2.51 -3.44
CA VAL A 4 17.08 2.17 -4.87
C VAL A 4 18.42 2.19 -5.62
N TYR A 5 19.30 3.12 -5.28
CA TYR A 5 20.54 3.36 -6.03
C TYR A 5 21.77 2.83 -5.30
N LYS A 6 22.46 1.88 -5.91
CA LYS A 6 23.80 1.33 -5.59
C LYS A 6 24.10 1.04 -4.10
N ASP A 7 24.41 -0.20 -3.81
CA ASP A 7 24.83 -0.64 -2.47
C ASP A 7 26.02 0.13 -1.93
N SER A 8 26.94 0.56 -2.79
CA SER A 8 28.09 1.38 -2.41
C SER A 8 27.69 2.73 -1.80
N LEU A 9 26.75 3.47 -2.44
CA LEU A 9 26.30 4.77 -1.93
C LEU A 9 25.55 4.63 -0.59
N TYR A 10 24.77 3.58 -0.44
CA TYR A 10 24.08 3.29 0.82
C TYR A 10 25.09 3.00 1.94
N GLN A 11 26.08 2.15 1.67
CA GLN A 11 27.14 1.84 2.62
C GLN A 11 27.98 3.07 2.97
N ASP A 12 28.36 3.88 1.99
CA ASP A 12 29.11 5.13 2.20
C ASP A 12 28.37 6.11 3.14
N LEU A 13 27.04 6.12 3.09
CA LEU A 13 26.22 7.00 3.93
C LEU A 13 25.86 6.42 5.30
N THR A 14 25.88 5.10 5.46
CA THR A 14 25.44 4.43 6.69
C THR A 14 26.58 3.81 7.51
N THR A 15 27.78 3.69 6.94
CA THR A 15 28.95 3.10 7.62
C THR A 15 30.04 4.14 7.92
N GLY A 16 30.95 3.81 8.84
CA GLY A 16 32.09 4.65 9.19
C GLY A 16 31.71 6.03 9.72
N GLU A 17 32.51 7.03 9.40
CA GLU A 17 32.31 8.47 9.73
C GLU A 17 31.55 9.17 8.60
N SER A 18 30.38 8.65 8.22
CA SER A 18 29.56 9.24 7.16
C SER A 18 28.91 10.55 7.58
N PHE A 19 28.52 11.36 6.58
CA PHE A 19 27.78 12.60 6.80
C PHE A 19 26.50 12.38 7.62
N LEU A 20 25.69 11.36 7.29
CA LEU A 20 24.46 11.09 8.02
C LEU A 20 24.71 10.69 9.47
N ARG A 21 25.70 9.85 9.72
CA ARG A 21 26.07 9.46 11.09
C ARG A 21 26.55 10.67 11.89
N THR A 22 27.37 11.53 11.29
CA THR A 22 27.83 12.75 11.92
C THR A 22 26.68 13.69 12.21
N PHE A 23 25.76 13.87 11.28
CA PHE A 23 24.56 14.68 11.47
C PHE A 23 23.73 14.19 12.67
N PHE A 24 23.44 12.88 12.76
CA PHE A 24 22.69 12.33 13.89
C PHE A 24 23.47 12.36 15.21
N LYS A 25 24.81 12.23 15.19
CA LYS A 25 25.63 12.43 16.38
C LYS A 25 25.51 13.87 16.92
N VAL A 26 25.50 14.89 16.05
CA VAL A 26 25.31 16.30 16.45
C VAL A 26 23.94 16.52 17.07
N ILE A 27 22.85 15.97 16.46
CA ILE A 27 21.50 16.05 17.04
C ILE A 27 21.48 15.39 18.43
N LYS A 28 22.07 14.20 18.57
CA LYS A 28 22.16 13.50 19.85
C LYS A 28 22.89 14.29 20.92
N ALA A 29 24.03 14.91 20.58
CA ALA A 29 24.78 15.78 21.48
C ALA A 29 23.92 16.99 21.91
N GLY A 30 23.26 17.67 20.96
CA GLY A 30 22.37 18.78 21.26
C GLY A 30 21.18 18.43 22.17
N ILE A 31 20.64 17.22 22.05
CA ILE A 31 19.61 16.71 22.97
C ILE A 31 20.24 16.48 24.37
N GLY A 32 21.41 15.85 24.43
CA GLY A 32 22.11 15.59 25.71
C GLY A 32 22.52 16.84 26.45
N GLU A 33 22.86 17.90 25.73
CA GLU A 33 23.24 19.23 26.28
C GLU A 33 22.02 20.11 26.59
N GLY A 34 20.80 19.68 26.21
CA GLY A 34 19.55 20.42 26.40
C GLY A 34 19.36 21.58 25.39
N THR A 35 20.22 21.70 24.39
CA THR A 35 20.09 22.69 23.30
C THR A 35 18.91 22.32 22.37
N ILE A 36 18.70 21.02 22.15
CA ILE A 36 17.56 20.46 21.41
C ILE A 36 16.64 19.78 22.41
N ARG A 37 15.41 20.28 22.56
CA ARG A 37 14.45 19.72 23.51
C ARG A 37 13.79 18.44 22.98
N THR A 38 13.44 18.42 21.72
CA THR A 38 12.71 17.29 21.08
C THR A 38 13.12 17.21 19.61
N CYS A 39 13.26 15.98 19.12
CA CYS A 39 13.49 15.72 17.71
C CYS A 39 12.45 14.68 17.25
N PHE A 40 11.68 15.02 16.24
CA PHE A 40 10.73 14.12 15.58
C PHE A 40 11.27 13.81 14.18
N CYS A 41 11.47 12.52 13.90
CA CYS A 41 11.91 12.04 12.59
C CYS A 41 10.77 11.30 11.90
N THR A 42 10.49 11.66 10.66
CA THR A 42 9.51 10.96 9.80
C THR A 42 10.15 10.57 8.49
N GLY A 43 9.63 9.53 7.85
CA GLY A 43 10.08 9.04 6.55
C GLY A 43 9.17 7.94 6.04
N VAL A 44 9.31 7.61 4.75
CA VAL A 44 8.49 6.56 4.11
C VAL A 44 8.86 5.17 4.63
N LEU A 45 10.15 4.90 4.81
CA LEU A 45 10.67 3.60 5.25
C LEU A 45 11.68 3.79 6.39
N PRO A 46 11.64 2.98 7.45
CA PRO A 46 12.61 3.04 8.55
C PRO A 46 13.95 2.33 8.21
N VAL A 47 14.24 2.07 6.95
CA VAL A 47 15.33 1.20 6.47
C VAL A 47 16.72 1.69 6.89
N THR A 48 16.92 2.99 6.99
CA THR A 48 18.22 3.57 7.37
C THR A 48 18.43 3.70 8.87
N MET A 49 17.38 3.58 9.66
CA MET A 49 17.45 3.87 11.10
C MET A 49 18.30 2.86 11.86
N ASP A 50 18.25 1.57 11.48
CA ASP A 50 19.06 0.55 12.14
C ASP A 50 20.56 0.76 11.88
N ASP A 51 20.95 1.05 10.66
CA ASP A 51 22.35 1.30 10.28
C ASP A 51 22.91 2.61 10.87
N LEU A 52 22.03 3.58 11.14
CA LEU A 52 22.40 4.85 11.77
C LEU A 52 22.42 4.79 13.30
N THR A 53 21.76 3.79 13.92
CA THR A 53 21.51 3.75 15.37
C THR A 53 22.77 3.60 16.22
N SER A 54 23.90 3.14 15.68
CA SER A 54 25.16 3.17 16.43
C SER A 54 25.58 4.61 16.83
N GLY A 55 25.08 5.61 16.09
CA GLY A 55 25.26 7.05 16.40
C GLY A 55 24.04 7.71 17.05
N TYR A 56 22.83 7.13 16.93
CA TYR A 56 21.57 7.73 17.36
C TYR A 56 20.65 6.72 18.06
N ASN A 57 21.15 6.07 19.11
CA ASN A 57 20.44 5.04 19.87
C ASN A 57 19.40 5.57 20.87
N ILE A 58 19.03 6.84 20.78
CA ILE A 58 18.02 7.49 21.63
C ILE A 58 16.64 7.60 20.93
N ALA A 59 16.54 7.21 19.66
CA ALA A 59 15.29 7.24 18.92
C ALA A 59 14.34 6.15 19.38
N GLU A 60 13.08 6.52 19.55
CA GLU A 60 11.99 5.62 19.85
C GLU A 60 11.06 5.51 18.64
N MET A 61 10.73 4.27 18.26
CA MET A 61 9.80 4.00 17.15
C MET A 61 8.36 4.22 17.62
N LEU A 62 7.66 5.16 16.99
CA LEU A 62 6.28 5.52 17.35
C LEU A 62 5.23 4.76 16.53
N THR A 63 5.59 4.24 15.37
CA THR A 63 4.66 3.67 14.38
C THR A 63 3.72 2.59 14.94
N LEU A 64 4.22 1.77 15.88
CA LEU A 64 3.46 0.65 16.45
C LEU A 64 3.01 0.92 17.89
N LYS A 65 2.97 2.18 18.32
CA LYS A 65 2.49 2.55 19.65
C LYS A 65 1.01 2.94 19.61
N PRO A 66 0.21 2.45 20.58
CA PRO A 66 -1.22 2.74 20.63
C PRO A 66 -1.57 4.24 20.63
N GLU A 67 -0.74 5.05 21.27
CA GLU A 67 -0.96 6.49 21.43
C GLU A 67 -0.76 7.26 20.11
N PHE A 68 -0.15 6.64 19.10
CA PHE A 68 0.20 7.26 17.81
C PHE A 68 -0.49 6.60 16.61
N THR A 69 -1.45 5.70 16.83
CA THR A 69 -2.14 5.00 15.74
C THR A 69 -2.84 5.92 14.76
N ASN A 70 -3.34 7.07 15.24
CA ASN A 70 -4.06 8.07 14.43
C ASN A 70 -3.17 9.27 14.04
N LEU A 71 -1.84 9.15 14.19
CA LEU A 71 -0.94 10.26 13.87
C LEU A 71 -0.84 10.52 12.35
N LEU A 72 -0.96 9.48 11.54
CA LEU A 72 -0.87 9.54 10.08
C LEU A 72 -2.11 8.87 9.47
N GLY A 73 -2.57 9.40 8.34
CA GLY A 73 -3.84 8.98 7.73
C GLY A 73 -5.00 9.89 8.15
N PHE A 74 -6.21 9.53 7.70
CA PHE A 74 -7.44 10.17 8.14
C PHE A 74 -8.31 9.15 8.87
N THR A 75 -8.84 9.54 10.00
CA THR A 75 -9.91 8.79 10.69
C THR A 75 -11.20 8.84 9.86
N HIS A 76 -12.14 7.94 10.17
CA HIS A 76 -13.46 7.94 9.52
C HIS A 76 -14.19 9.29 9.73
N GLU A 77 -14.06 9.87 10.91
CA GLU A 77 -14.68 11.16 11.21
C GLU A 77 -14.09 12.30 10.35
N GLU A 78 -12.76 12.40 10.30
CA GLU A 78 -12.06 13.41 9.49
C GLU A 78 -12.35 13.24 7.99
N ALA A 79 -12.30 12.00 7.50
CA ALA A 79 -12.61 11.69 6.10
C ALA A 79 -14.06 12.05 5.74
N ALA A 80 -15.02 11.73 6.62
CA ALA A 80 -16.44 12.06 6.42
C ALA A 80 -16.69 13.58 6.41
N GLN A 81 -16.04 14.31 7.32
CA GLN A 81 -16.13 15.78 7.35
C GLN A 81 -15.54 16.38 6.07
N TYR A 82 -14.38 15.88 5.64
CA TYR A 82 -13.73 16.37 4.43
C TYR A 82 -14.54 16.05 3.17
N LEU A 83 -15.07 14.84 3.06
CA LEU A 83 -15.96 14.46 1.95
C LEU A 83 -17.20 15.35 1.89
N LYS A 84 -17.90 15.59 3.01
CA LYS A 84 -19.05 16.49 3.07
C LYS A 84 -18.71 17.91 2.61
N TYR A 85 -17.55 18.42 3.05
CA TYR A 85 -17.09 19.74 2.61
C TYR A 85 -16.89 19.80 1.09
N VAL A 86 -16.23 18.80 0.53
CA VAL A 86 -15.93 18.74 -0.91
C VAL A 86 -17.21 18.56 -1.74
N ILE A 87 -18.14 17.71 -1.31
CA ILE A 87 -19.46 17.55 -1.94
C ILE A 87 -20.21 18.88 -1.97
N ASN A 88 -20.36 19.53 -0.83
CA ASN A 88 -21.10 20.79 -0.73
C ASN A 88 -20.55 21.89 -1.65
N LYS A 89 -19.23 21.90 -1.84
CA LYS A 89 -18.57 22.95 -2.61
C LYS A 89 -18.47 22.67 -4.11
N TYR A 90 -18.29 21.40 -4.50
CA TYR A 90 -17.93 21.07 -5.87
C TYR A 90 -18.92 20.12 -6.56
N GLY A 91 -19.71 19.36 -5.81
CA GLY A 91 -20.67 18.40 -6.35
C GLY A 91 -21.92 18.26 -5.51
N PRO A 92 -22.71 19.34 -5.30
CA PRO A 92 -23.85 19.36 -4.36
C PRO A 92 -24.99 18.40 -4.74
N GLN A 93 -24.96 17.81 -5.93
CA GLN A 93 -25.93 16.80 -6.37
C GLN A 93 -25.46 15.34 -6.11
N ALA A 94 -24.21 15.17 -5.67
CA ALA A 94 -23.69 13.84 -5.41
C ALA A 94 -24.20 13.30 -4.06
N SER A 95 -24.50 12.00 -4.02
CA SER A 95 -24.91 11.30 -2.80
C SER A 95 -23.70 11.08 -1.90
N PHE A 96 -23.81 11.52 -0.65
CA PHE A 96 -22.78 11.27 0.35
C PHE A 96 -22.63 9.76 0.61
N GLU A 97 -23.72 9.04 0.72
CA GLU A 97 -23.76 7.61 1.06
C GLU A 97 -23.08 6.76 -0.03
N GLU A 98 -23.35 7.09 -1.30
CA GLU A 98 -22.71 6.40 -2.43
C GLU A 98 -21.20 6.68 -2.47
N LEU A 99 -20.79 7.93 -2.33
CA LEU A 99 -19.38 8.31 -2.31
C LEU A 99 -18.67 7.78 -1.06
N TRP A 100 -19.34 7.76 0.09
CA TRP A 100 -18.80 7.20 1.30
C TRP A 100 -18.51 5.71 1.16
N THR A 101 -19.46 4.95 0.63
CA THR A 101 -19.28 3.52 0.32
C THR A 101 -18.13 3.31 -0.68
N LEU A 102 -18.05 4.15 -1.70
CA LEU A 102 -16.99 4.08 -2.70
C LEU A 102 -15.60 4.28 -2.06
N ILE A 103 -15.41 5.33 -1.24
CA ILE A 103 -14.11 5.61 -0.63
C ILE A 103 -13.75 4.61 0.46
N LEU A 104 -14.72 4.09 1.21
CA LEU A 104 -14.48 2.99 2.16
C LEU A 104 -13.89 1.77 1.47
N ASN A 105 -14.50 1.32 0.37
CA ASN A 105 -14.06 0.14 -0.35
C ASN A 105 -12.68 0.33 -1.01
N ASN A 106 -12.38 1.53 -1.46
CA ASN A 106 -11.19 1.78 -2.27
C ASN A 106 -9.98 2.30 -1.48
N TYR A 107 -10.18 2.99 -0.36
CA TYR A 107 -9.08 3.76 0.26
C TYR A 107 -8.92 3.57 1.76
N ASP A 108 -9.88 2.92 2.43
CA ASP A 108 -9.86 2.62 3.85
C ASP A 108 -9.05 1.35 4.17
N GLY A 109 -9.05 0.95 5.43
CA GLY A 109 -8.60 -0.36 5.90
C GLY A 109 -7.14 -0.43 6.35
N TYR A 110 -6.46 0.69 6.54
CA TYR A 110 -5.09 0.69 7.06
C TYR A 110 -5.06 0.65 8.59
N HIS A 111 -4.44 -0.38 9.16
CA HIS A 111 -4.27 -0.56 10.60
C HIS A 111 -2.78 -0.50 10.99
N PHE A 112 -2.44 0.38 11.91
CA PHE A 112 -1.11 0.42 12.54
C PHE A 112 -0.97 -0.55 13.70
N LEU A 113 -2.10 -0.94 14.30
CA LEU A 113 -2.21 -2.03 15.27
C LEU A 113 -3.42 -2.90 14.92
N PRO A 114 -3.40 -4.21 15.20
CA PRO A 114 -4.47 -5.15 14.81
C PRO A 114 -5.86 -4.78 15.32
N ASN A 115 -5.94 -4.12 16.48
CA ASN A 115 -7.21 -3.75 17.13
C ASN A 115 -7.47 -2.23 17.08
N ALA A 116 -6.68 -1.47 16.33
CA ALA A 116 -6.92 -0.04 16.15
C ALA A 116 -8.02 0.20 15.12
N GLU A 117 -8.66 1.37 15.19
CA GLU A 117 -9.57 1.83 14.14
C GLU A 117 -8.85 1.89 12.79
N PRO A 118 -9.52 1.49 11.70
CA PRO A 118 -8.96 1.62 10.36
C PRO A 118 -8.83 3.09 9.97
N LEU A 119 -7.82 3.37 9.16
CA LEU A 119 -7.54 4.70 8.65
C LEU A 119 -7.56 4.70 7.13
N PHE A 120 -7.94 5.84 6.58
CA PHE A 120 -7.72 6.13 5.17
C PHE A 120 -6.27 6.51 4.92
N ASN A 121 -5.69 6.01 3.83
CA ASN A 121 -4.44 6.54 3.34
C ASN A 121 -4.65 7.98 2.85
N SER A 122 -3.95 8.93 3.48
CA SER A 122 -4.12 10.36 3.22
C SER A 122 -3.83 10.76 1.77
N THR A 123 -2.81 10.16 1.17
CA THR A 123 -2.42 10.46 -0.22
C THR A 123 -3.50 10.05 -1.20
N ILE A 124 -4.01 8.82 -1.07
CA ILE A 124 -4.99 8.25 -2.01
C ILE A 124 -6.35 8.92 -1.82
N LEU A 125 -6.78 9.13 -0.58
CA LEU A 125 -8.04 9.85 -0.32
C LEU A 125 -7.98 11.28 -0.86
N THR A 126 -6.88 12.00 -0.64
CA THR A 126 -6.70 13.36 -1.15
C THR A 126 -6.70 13.39 -2.68
N TYR A 127 -6.09 12.41 -3.33
CA TYR A 127 -6.15 12.25 -4.78
C TYR A 127 -7.59 12.15 -5.28
N PHE A 128 -8.41 11.29 -4.69
CA PHE A 128 -9.82 11.15 -5.05
C PHE A 128 -10.58 12.46 -4.88
N LEU A 129 -10.49 13.09 -3.70
CA LEU A 129 -11.20 14.31 -3.38
C LEU A 129 -10.80 15.48 -4.30
N LYS A 130 -9.53 15.57 -4.67
CA LYS A 130 -9.03 16.55 -5.63
C LYS A 130 -9.64 16.33 -7.02
N ASN A 131 -9.58 15.11 -7.54
CA ASN A 131 -10.13 14.79 -8.86
C ASN A 131 -11.66 14.98 -8.90
N PHE A 132 -12.37 14.58 -7.84
CA PHE A 132 -13.82 14.84 -7.72
C PHE A 132 -14.14 16.33 -7.78
N ALA A 133 -13.35 17.17 -7.12
CA ALA A 133 -13.51 18.62 -7.17
C ALA A 133 -13.21 19.19 -8.57
N GLU A 134 -12.14 18.75 -9.23
CA GLU A 134 -11.78 19.17 -10.59
C GLU A 134 -12.84 18.76 -11.62
N LEU A 135 -13.46 17.59 -11.45
CA LEU A 135 -14.54 17.07 -12.27
C LEU A 135 -15.93 17.63 -11.88
N LYS A 136 -15.97 18.64 -10.98
CA LYS A 136 -17.21 19.29 -10.50
C LYS A 136 -18.26 18.31 -9.98
N GLY A 137 -17.84 17.33 -9.21
CA GLY A 137 -18.69 16.31 -8.63
C GLY A 137 -18.77 15.01 -9.44
N GLY A 138 -17.98 14.89 -10.50
CA GLY A 138 -17.82 13.63 -11.23
C GLY A 138 -16.86 12.65 -10.53
N ILE A 139 -17.19 11.37 -10.57
CA ILE A 139 -16.31 10.32 -10.07
C ILE A 139 -15.15 10.11 -11.07
N PRO A 140 -13.89 10.14 -10.63
CA PRO A 140 -12.75 9.88 -11.51
C PRO A 140 -12.81 8.45 -12.04
N THR A 141 -12.46 8.27 -13.31
CA THR A 141 -12.35 6.95 -13.94
C THR A 141 -11.16 6.17 -13.41
N GLU A 142 -10.09 6.87 -13.07
CA GLU A 142 -8.88 6.29 -12.47
C GLU A 142 -8.94 6.46 -10.95
N MET A 143 -9.10 5.36 -10.24
CA MET A 143 -9.18 5.33 -8.78
C MET A 143 -7.80 5.28 -8.12
N VAL A 144 -6.74 5.10 -8.90
CA VAL A 144 -5.36 4.91 -8.45
C VAL A 144 -4.50 6.07 -8.91
N ASP A 145 -3.83 6.73 -7.98
CA ASP A 145 -2.81 7.74 -8.28
C ASP A 145 -1.61 7.11 -9.02
N GLU A 146 -1.03 7.82 -9.98
CA GLU A 146 0.20 7.40 -10.66
C GLU A 146 1.36 7.17 -9.68
N ASN A 147 1.41 7.90 -8.57
CA ASN A 147 2.41 7.68 -7.51
C ASN A 147 2.24 6.32 -6.84
N LEU A 148 1.02 5.87 -6.59
CA LEU A 148 0.78 4.53 -6.08
C LEU A 148 1.15 3.47 -7.12
N ARG A 149 0.94 3.76 -8.41
CA ARG A 149 1.41 2.89 -9.50
C ARG A 149 2.93 2.82 -9.59
N THR A 150 3.65 3.91 -9.28
CA THR A 150 5.11 3.88 -9.22
C THR A 150 5.64 3.08 -8.04
N ASP A 151 4.88 2.99 -6.95
CA ASP A 151 5.20 2.11 -5.83
C ASP A 151 5.10 0.61 -6.21
N THR A 152 4.42 0.27 -7.31
CA THR A 152 4.46 -1.08 -7.89
C THR A 152 5.86 -1.51 -8.32
N SER A 153 6.73 -0.57 -8.61
CA SER A 153 8.13 -0.85 -8.88
C SER A 153 8.83 -1.56 -7.72
N TRP A 154 8.40 -1.30 -6.49
CA TRP A 154 8.90 -1.97 -5.29
C TRP A 154 8.38 -3.39 -5.17
N ILE A 155 7.09 -3.61 -5.43
CA ILE A 155 6.49 -4.96 -5.45
C ILE A 155 7.22 -5.80 -6.50
N ARG A 156 7.36 -5.26 -7.71
CA ARG A 156 8.09 -5.93 -8.80
C ARG A 156 9.52 -6.26 -8.39
N ARG A 157 10.24 -5.32 -7.79
CA ARG A 157 11.62 -5.52 -7.37
C ARG A 157 11.73 -6.56 -6.26
N LEU A 158 10.86 -6.53 -5.26
CA LEU A 158 10.79 -7.54 -4.21
C LEU A 158 10.47 -8.91 -4.80
N THR A 159 9.50 -9.00 -5.71
CA THR A 159 9.11 -10.27 -6.35
C THR A 159 10.24 -10.88 -7.19
N ILE A 160 11.03 -10.05 -7.89
CA ILE A 160 12.17 -10.53 -8.69
C ILE A 160 13.34 -10.95 -7.81
N THR A 161 13.53 -10.29 -6.67
CA THR A 161 14.70 -10.49 -5.80
C THR A 161 14.54 -11.67 -4.87
N LEU A 162 13.30 -12.05 -4.53
CA LEU A 162 12.99 -13.06 -3.52
C LEU A 162 12.38 -14.32 -4.16
N ASP A 163 12.99 -15.47 -3.91
CA ASP A 163 12.59 -16.76 -4.51
C ASP A 163 11.14 -17.16 -4.16
N ASN A 164 10.65 -16.82 -2.97
CA ASN A 164 9.30 -17.15 -2.49
C ASN A 164 8.25 -16.03 -2.69
N ALA A 165 8.63 -14.92 -3.28
CA ALA A 165 7.73 -13.76 -3.40
C ALA A 165 6.52 -14.05 -4.30
N LYS A 166 6.65 -14.89 -5.31
CA LYS A 166 5.53 -15.32 -6.16
C LYS A 166 4.52 -16.14 -5.36
N GLU A 167 4.95 -17.08 -4.54
CA GLU A 167 4.07 -17.89 -3.69
C GLU A 167 3.34 -17.01 -2.66
N MET A 168 4.04 -16.01 -2.10
CA MET A 168 3.43 -15.05 -1.18
C MET A 168 2.42 -14.14 -1.89
N LEU A 169 2.69 -13.73 -3.13
CA LEU A 169 1.73 -12.99 -3.95
C LEU A 169 0.48 -13.82 -4.24
N ASP A 170 0.66 -15.09 -4.60
CA ASP A 170 -0.45 -16.03 -4.78
C ASP A 170 -1.29 -16.14 -3.51
N SER A 171 -0.66 -16.37 -2.34
CA SER A 171 -1.37 -16.43 -1.05
C SER A 171 -2.13 -15.14 -0.74
N LEU A 172 -1.51 -13.98 -0.97
CA LEU A 172 -2.15 -12.70 -0.71
C LEU A 172 -3.39 -12.48 -1.59
N LEU A 173 -3.35 -12.88 -2.86
CA LEU A 173 -4.47 -12.73 -3.79
C LEU A 173 -5.54 -13.80 -3.62
N MET A 174 -5.14 -15.06 -3.35
CA MET A 174 -6.08 -16.20 -3.24
C MET A 174 -6.65 -16.32 -1.83
N ASP A 175 -5.78 -16.30 -0.81
CA ASP A 175 -6.17 -16.48 0.59
C ASP A 175 -6.55 -15.15 1.25
N GLY A 176 -6.11 -14.03 0.65
CA GLY A 176 -6.31 -12.67 1.17
C GLY A 176 -5.40 -12.32 2.36
N GLU A 177 -4.43 -13.16 2.69
CA GLU A 177 -3.63 -13.03 3.91
C GLU A 177 -2.17 -13.46 3.70
N LEU A 178 -1.26 -12.85 4.47
CA LEU A 178 0.12 -13.27 4.65
C LEU A 178 0.45 -13.43 6.12
N TYR A 179 1.19 -14.48 6.47
CA TYR A 179 1.72 -14.63 7.82
C TYR A 179 2.96 -13.79 8.03
N TYR A 180 3.11 -13.22 9.23
CA TYR A 180 4.29 -12.45 9.63
C TYR A 180 4.69 -12.75 11.09
N SER A 181 5.93 -12.41 11.43
CA SER A 181 6.44 -12.49 12.79
C SER A 181 6.30 -11.15 13.50
N GLN A 182 5.60 -11.12 14.64
CA GLN A 182 5.53 -9.92 15.49
C GLN A 182 6.90 -9.47 16.01
N ALA A 183 7.77 -10.43 16.33
CA ALA A 183 9.12 -10.13 16.79
C ALA A 183 9.90 -9.39 15.70
N ASP A 184 9.74 -9.81 14.47
CA ASP A 184 10.39 -9.17 13.32
C ASP A 184 9.80 -7.79 13.01
N LEU A 185 8.48 -7.63 13.06
CA LEU A 185 7.83 -6.32 12.87
C LEU A 185 8.32 -5.29 13.89
N ARG A 186 8.59 -5.71 15.12
CA ARG A 186 9.12 -4.85 16.19
C ARG A 186 10.64 -4.76 16.21
N SER A 187 11.32 -5.55 15.40
CA SER A 187 12.77 -5.53 15.32
C SER A 187 13.26 -4.30 14.56
N LYS A 188 14.53 -4.02 14.71
CA LYS A 188 15.18 -3.01 13.91
C LYS A 188 15.16 -3.42 12.43
N PHE A 189 14.96 -2.44 11.57
CA PHE A 189 14.76 -2.61 10.15
C PHE A 189 15.89 -1.96 9.36
N ASN A 190 16.51 -2.71 8.46
CA ASN A 190 17.58 -2.23 7.59
C ASN A 190 17.39 -2.70 6.14
N LYS A 191 18.27 -2.26 5.26
CA LYS A 191 18.18 -2.59 3.83
C LYS A 191 18.27 -4.10 3.55
N GLN A 192 19.11 -4.81 4.28
CA GLN A 192 19.26 -6.27 4.07
C GLN A 192 17.98 -7.01 4.45
N LYS A 193 17.41 -6.67 5.61
CA LYS A 193 16.12 -7.22 6.04
C LYS A 193 15.00 -6.88 5.05
N PHE A 194 14.96 -5.64 4.55
CA PHE A 194 13.94 -5.22 3.59
C PHE A 194 13.85 -6.13 2.36
N PHE A 195 14.97 -6.68 1.91
CA PHE A 195 15.04 -7.58 0.77
C PHE A 195 15.23 -9.05 1.16
N SER A 196 14.91 -9.45 2.39
CA SER A 196 14.96 -10.85 2.79
C SER A 196 13.57 -11.50 2.70
N PRO A 197 13.50 -12.81 2.36
CA PRO A 197 12.23 -13.53 2.25
C PRO A 197 11.38 -13.49 3.52
N GLU A 198 12.01 -13.59 4.69
CA GLU A 198 11.34 -13.60 5.99
C GLU A 198 10.65 -12.26 6.30
N PHE A 199 11.22 -11.17 5.80
CA PHE A 199 10.70 -9.81 6.00
C PHE A 199 9.75 -9.34 4.90
N TYR A 200 9.50 -10.13 3.87
CA TYR A 200 8.65 -9.72 2.74
C TYR A 200 7.28 -9.17 3.17
N PRO A 201 6.50 -9.81 4.05
CA PRO A 201 5.23 -9.25 4.53
C PRO A 201 5.40 -7.90 5.22
N ILE A 202 6.48 -7.76 6.03
CA ILE A 202 6.79 -6.54 6.77
C ILE A 202 7.22 -5.42 5.81
N SER A 203 7.99 -5.76 4.80
CA SER A 203 8.39 -4.81 3.75
C SER A 203 7.19 -4.27 2.99
N LEU A 204 6.22 -5.12 2.66
CA LEU A 204 4.96 -4.72 2.05
C LEU A 204 4.12 -3.83 2.98
N TYR A 205 4.09 -4.13 4.28
CA TYR A 205 3.42 -3.31 5.28
C TYR A 205 4.00 -1.89 5.33
N TYR A 206 5.32 -1.75 5.42
CA TYR A 206 5.97 -0.44 5.43
C TYR A 206 5.82 0.34 4.10
N LEU A 207 5.60 -0.36 3.00
CA LEU A 207 5.25 0.26 1.71
C LEU A 207 3.76 0.65 1.60
N GLY A 208 2.94 0.35 2.62
CA GLY A 208 1.50 0.58 2.58
C GLY A 208 0.75 -0.36 1.63
N MET A 209 1.37 -1.49 1.27
CA MET A 209 0.79 -2.48 0.36
C MET A 209 0.02 -3.59 1.08
N THR A 210 0.25 -3.75 2.38
CA THR A 210 -0.53 -4.60 3.28
C THR A 210 -0.86 -3.86 4.55
N THR A 211 -1.77 -4.40 5.34
CA THR A 211 -2.18 -3.88 6.65
C THR A 211 -2.22 -5.01 7.67
N LEU A 212 -2.14 -4.66 8.95
CA LEU A 212 -2.24 -5.63 10.04
C LEU A 212 -3.69 -6.09 10.19
N LYS A 213 -3.95 -7.39 10.02
CA LYS A 213 -5.26 -8.00 10.27
C LYS A 213 -5.37 -8.49 11.71
N ASP A 214 -4.35 -9.17 12.18
CA ASP A 214 -4.21 -9.63 13.56
C ASP A 214 -2.73 -9.72 13.96
N ASN A 215 -2.43 -10.41 15.05
CA ASN A 215 -1.07 -10.53 15.58
C ASN A 215 -0.13 -11.38 14.74
N TYR A 216 -0.64 -12.08 13.74
CA TYR A 216 0.12 -13.05 12.94
C TYR A 216 -0.11 -12.89 11.44
N LYS A 217 -1.12 -12.12 11.05
CA LYS A 217 -1.57 -12.02 9.67
C LYS A 217 -1.66 -10.57 9.21
N MET A 218 -1.23 -10.35 8.00
CA MET A 218 -1.44 -9.14 7.21
C MET A 218 -2.38 -9.44 6.06
N ALA A 219 -3.14 -8.44 5.61
CA ALA A 219 -4.09 -8.55 4.52
C ALA A 219 -3.99 -7.35 3.58
N LEU A 220 -4.69 -7.41 2.46
CA LEU A 220 -4.87 -6.24 1.59
C LEU A 220 -5.81 -5.24 2.27
N PRO A 221 -5.45 -3.95 2.34
CA PRO A 221 -6.29 -2.97 3.00
C PRO A 221 -7.59 -2.68 2.25
N ASN A 222 -7.56 -2.62 0.91
CA ASN A 222 -8.68 -2.17 0.09
C ASN A 222 -8.58 -2.61 -1.37
N LEU A 223 -9.63 -2.29 -2.15
CA LEU A 223 -9.73 -2.66 -3.57
C LEU A 223 -8.65 -1.99 -4.43
N THR A 224 -8.26 -0.76 -4.11
CA THR A 224 -7.20 -0.04 -4.85
C THR A 224 -5.88 -0.78 -4.74
N THR A 225 -5.47 -1.15 -3.53
CA THR A 225 -4.25 -1.93 -3.32
C THR A 225 -4.36 -3.30 -3.99
N LYS A 226 -5.53 -3.93 -3.91
CA LYS A 226 -5.79 -5.22 -4.57
C LYS A 226 -5.62 -5.12 -6.09
N SER A 227 -6.14 -4.08 -6.72
CA SER A 227 -6.00 -3.86 -8.18
C SER A 227 -4.54 -3.70 -8.61
N VAL A 228 -3.72 -3.06 -7.77
CA VAL A 228 -2.28 -2.94 -7.99
C VAL A 228 -1.60 -4.31 -7.99
N TYR A 229 -1.92 -5.17 -7.01
CA TYR A 229 -1.39 -6.53 -6.97
C TYR A 229 -1.86 -7.39 -8.14
N MET A 230 -3.14 -7.27 -8.55
CA MET A 230 -3.67 -7.98 -9.71
C MET A 230 -2.97 -7.57 -11.01
N SER A 231 -2.72 -6.28 -11.19
CA SER A 231 -1.95 -5.80 -12.36
C SER A 231 -0.55 -6.42 -12.41
N HIS A 232 0.11 -6.49 -11.25
CA HIS A 232 1.43 -7.12 -11.15
C HIS A 232 1.37 -8.64 -11.37
N TYR A 233 0.38 -9.32 -10.81
CA TYR A 233 0.14 -10.75 -11.05
C TYR A 233 -0.09 -11.06 -12.53
N ASN A 234 -0.90 -10.26 -13.20
CA ASN A 234 -1.17 -10.39 -14.62
C ASN A 234 0.12 -10.24 -15.44
N GLU A 235 0.94 -9.26 -15.10
CA GLU A 235 2.23 -9.03 -15.74
C GLU A 235 3.17 -10.24 -15.57
N LEU A 236 3.32 -10.76 -14.35
CA LEU A 236 4.17 -11.92 -14.05
C LEU A 236 3.74 -13.19 -14.80
N ASN A 237 2.44 -13.36 -15.01
CA ASN A 237 1.90 -14.51 -15.72
C ASN A 237 1.68 -14.25 -17.21
N SER A 238 2.18 -13.10 -17.74
CA SER A 238 2.02 -12.70 -19.14
C SER A 238 0.56 -12.66 -19.61
N ILE A 239 -0.36 -12.35 -18.69
CA ILE A 239 -1.78 -12.16 -18.97
C ILE A 239 -1.94 -10.79 -19.61
N SER A 240 -2.41 -10.74 -20.84
CA SER A 240 -2.62 -9.46 -21.52
C SER A 240 -3.88 -8.77 -21.01
N ASP A 241 -3.74 -7.51 -20.62
CA ASP A 241 -4.87 -6.63 -20.37
C ASP A 241 -5.48 -6.22 -21.72
N ASN A 242 -6.53 -6.90 -22.11
CA ASN A 242 -7.27 -6.65 -23.35
C ASN A 242 -8.58 -5.91 -23.07
N ALA A 243 -8.55 -4.84 -22.27
CA ALA A 243 -9.73 -4.04 -21.92
C ALA A 243 -10.61 -3.72 -23.12
N ARG A 244 -9.99 -3.47 -24.31
CA ARG A 244 -10.72 -3.21 -25.56
C ARG A 244 -11.65 -4.34 -25.99
N LYS A 245 -11.33 -5.59 -25.66
CA LYS A 245 -12.18 -6.75 -26.01
C LYS A 245 -13.45 -6.82 -25.16
N PHE A 246 -13.46 -6.17 -24.01
CA PHE A 246 -14.63 -6.11 -23.12
C PHE A 246 -15.59 -4.98 -23.47
N VAL A 247 -15.18 -3.96 -24.22
CA VAL A 247 -16.00 -2.79 -24.54
C VAL A 247 -17.35 -3.18 -25.11
N PRO A 248 -17.46 -4.05 -26.15
CA PRO A 248 -18.77 -4.44 -26.70
C PRO A 248 -19.69 -5.11 -25.67
N ALA A 249 -19.12 -5.90 -24.75
CA ALA A 249 -19.88 -6.56 -23.71
C ALA A 249 -20.36 -5.58 -22.64
N TYR A 250 -19.52 -4.59 -22.27
CA TYR A 250 -19.93 -3.49 -21.38
C TYR A 250 -21.04 -2.63 -22.01
N GLU A 251 -20.95 -2.33 -23.32
CA GLU A 251 -21.99 -1.61 -24.05
C GLU A 251 -23.31 -2.37 -24.08
N ALA A 252 -23.27 -3.69 -24.35
CA ALA A 252 -24.43 -4.55 -24.32
C ALA A 252 -25.06 -4.58 -22.92
N PHE A 253 -24.25 -4.73 -21.88
CA PHE A 253 -24.75 -4.68 -20.50
C PHE A 253 -25.35 -3.32 -20.15
N ALA A 254 -24.72 -2.22 -20.54
CA ALA A 254 -25.22 -0.88 -20.25
C ALA A 254 -26.55 -0.61 -20.94
N ARG A 255 -26.72 -1.08 -22.19
CA ARG A 255 -27.93 -0.86 -23.00
C ARG A 255 -29.06 -1.82 -22.63
N ASP A 256 -28.76 -3.12 -22.63
CA ASP A 256 -29.76 -4.19 -22.64
C ASP A 256 -29.79 -4.99 -21.31
N ARG A 257 -28.86 -4.69 -20.37
CA ARG A 257 -28.68 -5.40 -19.11
C ARG A 257 -28.30 -6.90 -19.29
N GLU A 258 -27.71 -7.22 -20.42
CA GLU A 258 -27.26 -8.57 -20.72
C GLU A 258 -25.89 -8.84 -20.05
N LEU A 259 -25.86 -9.75 -19.09
CA LEU A 259 -24.64 -10.18 -18.38
C LEU A 259 -23.87 -11.27 -19.13
N GLU A 260 -24.55 -12.10 -19.93
CA GLU A 260 -23.97 -13.25 -20.60
C GLU A 260 -22.73 -12.90 -21.45
N PRO A 261 -22.73 -11.83 -22.28
CA PRO A 261 -21.55 -11.41 -23.04
C PRO A 261 -20.35 -11.05 -22.16
N LEU A 262 -20.59 -10.45 -20.98
CA LEU A 262 -19.52 -10.14 -20.03
C LEU A 262 -18.88 -11.41 -19.47
N PHE A 263 -19.70 -12.37 -19.03
CA PHE A 263 -19.20 -13.65 -18.53
C PHE A 263 -18.48 -14.44 -19.61
N HIS A 264 -19.02 -14.49 -20.82
CA HIS A 264 -18.38 -15.19 -21.92
C HIS A 264 -16.99 -14.60 -22.23
N ASN A 265 -16.88 -13.28 -22.29
CA ASN A 265 -15.61 -12.60 -22.52
C ASN A 265 -14.64 -12.81 -21.34
N TYR A 266 -15.13 -12.76 -20.10
CA TYR A 266 -14.31 -13.02 -18.92
C TYR A 266 -13.71 -14.44 -18.97
N VAL A 267 -14.52 -15.44 -19.22
CA VAL A 267 -14.06 -16.82 -19.35
C VAL A 267 -13.06 -16.99 -20.49
N LYS A 268 -13.37 -16.45 -21.65
CA LYS A 268 -12.54 -16.63 -22.86
C LYS A 268 -11.26 -15.80 -22.81
N GLU A 269 -11.35 -14.52 -22.47
CA GLU A 269 -10.26 -13.56 -22.65
C GLU A 269 -9.39 -13.40 -21.39
N TYR A 270 -9.92 -13.74 -20.20
CA TYR A 270 -9.18 -13.66 -18.95
C TYR A 270 -8.89 -15.06 -18.38
N LEU A 271 -9.91 -15.83 -18.01
CA LEU A 271 -9.68 -17.15 -17.42
C LEU A 271 -8.89 -18.08 -18.35
N GLY A 272 -9.10 -17.99 -19.66
CA GLY A 272 -8.37 -18.78 -20.66
C GLY A 272 -6.87 -18.48 -20.73
N GLN A 273 -6.41 -17.38 -20.16
CA GLN A 273 -5.00 -17.01 -20.09
C GLN A 273 -4.34 -17.40 -18.76
N LEU A 274 -5.13 -17.76 -17.75
CA LEU A 274 -4.59 -18.12 -16.44
C LEU A 274 -3.79 -19.44 -16.52
N PRO A 275 -2.68 -19.54 -15.80
CA PRO A 275 -1.95 -20.79 -15.68
C PRO A 275 -2.83 -21.85 -14.96
N ALA A 276 -2.69 -23.12 -15.32
CA ALA A 276 -3.48 -24.21 -14.74
C ALA A 276 -3.47 -24.22 -13.19
N GLN A 277 -2.33 -23.89 -12.59
CA GLN A 277 -2.17 -23.81 -11.13
C GLN A 277 -3.04 -22.72 -10.48
N ALA A 278 -3.42 -21.67 -11.23
CA ALA A 278 -4.32 -20.64 -10.73
C ALA A 278 -5.74 -21.15 -10.53
N PHE A 279 -6.21 -22.06 -11.41
CA PHE A 279 -7.53 -22.65 -11.29
C PHE A 279 -7.68 -23.52 -10.02
N ASP A 280 -6.65 -24.26 -9.65
CA ASP A 280 -6.67 -25.09 -8.45
C ASP A 280 -6.77 -24.29 -7.16
N LYS A 281 -6.30 -23.03 -7.19
CA LYS A 281 -6.28 -22.11 -6.04
C LYS A 281 -7.37 -21.04 -6.12
N MET A 282 -8.06 -20.91 -7.26
CA MET A 282 -9.05 -19.85 -7.47
C MET A 282 -10.22 -20.00 -6.50
N ASN A 283 -10.52 -18.94 -5.80
CA ASN A 283 -11.64 -18.84 -4.87
C ASN A 283 -12.36 -17.49 -5.03
N GLU A 284 -13.36 -17.23 -4.18
CA GLU A 284 -14.14 -16.00 -4.21
C GLU A 284 -13.27 -14.74 -4.06
N ASN A 285 -12.21 -14.80 -3.25
CA ASN A 285 -11.32 -13.65 -3.07
C ASN A 285 -10.59 -13.26 -4.36
N PHE A 286 -10.20 -14.24 -5.17
CA PHE A 286 -9.59 -14.00 -6.47
C PHE A 286 -10.58 -13.39 -7.46
N ILE A 287 -11.84 -13.89 -7.48
CA ILE A 287 -12.87 -13.46 -8.44
C ILE A 287 -13.40 -12.06 -8.13
N ARG A 288 -13.38 -11.63 -6.87
CA ARG A 288 -13.83 -10.30 -6.44
C ARG A 288 -12.87 -9.15 -6.79
N CYS A 289 -11.91 -9.37 -7.66
CA CYS A 289 -10.90 -8.37 -8.04
C CYS A 289 -11.41 -7.40 -9.11
#